data_9dfac57663d74948933c03bc38fc42e9
#
_entry.id   9dfac57663d74948933c03bc38fc42e9
#
_cell.length_a   1.000
_cell.length_b   1.000
_cell.length_c   1.000
_cell.angle_alpha   90.00
_cell.angle_beta   90.00
_cell.angle_gamma   90.00
#
_symmetry.space_group_name_H-M   'P 1'
#
loop_
_entity.id
_entity.type
_entity.pdbx_description
1 polymer ?
#
loop_
_entity_poly.entity_id
_entity_poly.type
_entity_poly.pdbx_seq_one_letter_code
_entity_poly.pdbx_strand_id
1 'polypeptide(L)'
;MPGEGREIIVPSQFILPDAPRTGLVINIPAMRIFYYPPVKHGERQVVITHPIGIGKVGWRTPEGVTKIVRRQKDPTWRVPESVRKEHHENGEELEPVIGPGPDNPLGKYAFYLQWPSYLIHGTNKPAGVGLRSSHGCIRLYPEDIEQFFNMVPIGTEVRVVNQPFVFGWREDELYMQAYDVMEDDTRDWKNAQKKLLTTSLATRLQQQVKAHHEQVDWSLVSSLAHNPRGVPVPVTEPNSSLEQVLAAAPRVQNVLPEGSSWDGTSDLPMDEASFRQIVSEIEPGSTSAGPPASPTPSAPGTSTGQHAAQKNGG
;
A
#
# COMPACT_ATOMS: atom_id res chain seq x y z
N MET A 1 -16.62 8.14 -9.70
CA MET A 1 -16.03 7.72 -10.99
C MET A 1 -15.88 8.93 -11.91
N PRO A 2 -14.81 9.07 -12.67
CA PRO A 2 -14.75 10.09 -13.70
C PRO A 2 -15.89 9.84 -14.69
N GLY A 3 -16.68 10.88 -15.02
CA GLY A 3 -17.73 10.76 -16.01
C GLY A 3 -17.20 10.43 -17.40
N GLU A 4 -18.10 9.93 -18.27
CA GLU A 4 -17.74 9.63 -19.65
C GLU A 4 -17.13 10.85 -20.37
N GLY A 5 -16.08 10.62 -21.17
CA GLY A 5 -15.35 11.67 -21.88
C GLY A 5 -14.36 12.46 -21.05
N ARG A 6 -14.14 12.13 -19.75
CA ARG A 6 -13.10 12.78 -18.95
C ARG A 6 -11.73 12.14 -19.19
N GLU A 7 -10.73 13.02 -19.29
CA GLU A 7 -9.33 12.59 -19.30
C GLU A 7 -8.87 12.22 -17.88
N ILE A 8 -8.19 11.09 -17.76
CA ILE A 8 -7.55 10.66 -16.53
C ILE A 8 -6.04 10.55 -16.75
N ILE A 9 -5.27 10.81 -15.70
CA ILE A 9 -3.82 10.67 -15.72
C ILE A 9 -3.48 9.25 -15.29
N VAL A 10 -2.79 8.50 -16.18
CA VAL A 10 -2.29 7.17 -15.89
C VAL A 10 -0.76 7.22 -15.83
N PRO A 11 -0.15 7.16 -14.64
CA PRO A 11 1.30 7.11 -14.54
C PRO A 11 1.84 5.82 -15.18
N SER A 12 2.70 5.95 -16.18
CA SER A 12 3.39 4.83 -16.82
C SER A 12 4.82 4.64 -16.30
N GLN A 13 5.30 5.57 -15.47
CA GLN A 13 6.62 5.54 -14.84
C GLN A 13 6.45 5.71 -13.33
N PHE A 14 7.28 4.98 -12.59
CA PHE A 14 7.25 4.99 -11.12
C PHE A 14 8.67 5.12 -10.59
N ILE A 15 8.84 5.95 -9.56
CA ILE A 15 10.05 5.96 -8.76
C ILE A 15 9.95 4.81 -7.77
N LEU A 16 10.99 3.99 -7.73
CA LEU A 16 11.05 2.83 -6.84
C LEU A 16 11.21 3.29 -5.38
N PRO A 17 10.57 2.60 -4.42
CA PRO A 17 10.76 2.88 -3.01
C PRO A 17 12.23 2.80 -2.59
N ASP A 18 12.62 3.61 -1.61
CA ASP A 18 13.93 3.52 -0.98
C ASP A 18 13.98 2.29 -0.05
N ALA A 19 14.24 1.15 -0.64
CA ALA A 19 14.30 -0.15 0.01
C ALA A 19 15.24 -1.09 -0.77
N PRO A 20 15.75 -2.17 -0.16
CA PRO A 20 16.47 -3.21 -0.87
C PRO A 20 15.64 -3.76 -2.04
N ARG A 21 16.27 -3.91 -3.19
CA ARG A 21 15.62 -4.41 -4.42
C ARG A 21 15.60 -5.94 -4.43
N THR A 22 14.93 -6.53 -3.45
CA THR A 22 14.82 -7.98 -3.27
C THR A 22 13.43 -8.35 -2.78
N GLY A 23 12.90 -9.48 -3.22
CA GLY A 23 11.60 -9.97 -2.80
C GLY A 23 10.45 -9.05 -3.17
N LEU A 24 9.54 -8.82 -2.25
CA LEU A 24 8.38 -7.94 -2.40
C LEU A 24 8.57 -6.67 -1.57
N VAL A 25 8.40 -5.52 -2.19
CA VAL A 25 8.35 -4.22 -1.49
C VAL A 25 6.98 -3.60 -1.73
N ILE A 26 6.30 -3.22 -0.67
CA ILE A 26 4.99 -2.57 -0.69
C ILE A 26 5.17 -1.15 -0.20
N ASN A 27 4.80 -0.16 -1.01
CA ASN A 27 4.74 1.22 -0.56
C ASN A 27 3.27 1.61 -0.36
N ILE A 28 2.88 1.78 0.91
CA ILE A 28 1.50 2.02 1.31
C ILE A 28 0.91 3.27 0.63
N PRO A 29 1.54 4.47 0.68
CA PRO A 29 0.99 5.66 0.05
C PRO A 29 0.88 5.57 -1.47
N ALA A 30 1.78 4.80 -2.10
CA ALA A 30 1.71 4.56 -3.54
C ALA A 30 0.61 3.57 -3.91
N MET A 31 0.00 2.88 -2.94
CA MET A 31 -0.90 1.75 -3.15
C MET A 31 -0.37 0.78 -4.20
N ARG A 32 0.93 0.40 -4.05
CA ARG A 32 1.63 -0.38 -5.05
C ARG A 32 2.60 -1.37 -4.42
N ILE A 33 2.64 -2.56 -5.03
CA ILE A 33 3.59 -3.62 -4.71
C ILE A 33 4.60 -3.75 -5.84
N PHE A 34 5.86 -3.98 -5.48
CA PHE A 34 6.98 -4.17 -6.39
C PHE A 34 7.63 -5.53 -6.09
N TYR A 35 7.72 -6.37 -7.07
CA TYR A 35 8.44 -7.64 -7.00
C TYR A 35 9.78 -7.53 -7.72
N TYR A 36 10.82 -7.90 -7.03
CA TYR A 36 12.19 -7.97 -7.52
C TYR A 36 12.61 -9.44 -7.64
N PRO A 37 12.40 -10.08 -8.80
CA PRO A 37 12.83 -11.44 -9.00
C PRO A 37 14.34 -11.58 -8.77
N PRO A 38 14.81 -12.73 -8.29
CA PRO A 38 16.25 -13.03 -8.26
C PRO A 38 16.86 -12.91 -9.66
N VAL A 39 17.97 -12.21 -9.78
CA VAL A 39 18.70 -12.05 -11.04
C VAL A 39 20.04 -12.75 -10.96
N LYS A 40 20.51 -13.29 -12.09
CA LYS A 40 21.85 -13.84 -12.20
C LYS A 40 22.87 -12.71 -12.35
N HIS A 41 24.11 -13.03 -12.02
CA HIS A 41 25.19 -12.06 -12.14
C HIS A 41 25.30 -11.54 -13.59
N GLY A 42 25.29 -10.22 -13.76
CA GLY A 42 25.36 -9.56 -15.06
C GLY A 42 24.01 -9.32 -15.76
N GLU A 43 22.91 -9.85 -15.24
CA GLU A 43 21.58 -9.56 -15.77
C GLU A 43 21.04 -8.25 -15.21
N ARG A 44 20.18 -7.56 -15.99
CA ARG A 44 19.45 -6.37 -15.54
C ARG A 44 18.37 -6.77 -14.55
N GLN A 45 18.26 -6.03 -13.43
CA GLN A 45 17.14 -6.18 -12.49
C GLN A 45 15.82 -5.82 -13.17
N VAL A 46 14.92 -6.78 -13.23
CA VAL A 46 13.54 -6.58 -13.62
C VAL A 46 12.71 -6.23 -12.38
N VAL A 47 11.74 -5.37 -12.54
CA VAL A 47 10.74 -5.03 -11.51
C VAL A 47 9.36 -5.28 -12.08
N ILE A 48 8.57 -6.07 -11.37
CA ILE A 48 7.15 -6.31 -11.68
C ILE A 48 6.33 -5.58 -10.64
N THR A 49 5.36 -4.80 -11.06
CA THR A 49 4.62 -3.94 -10.15
C THR A 49 3.13 -3.92 -10.46
N HIS A 50 2.32 -3.99 -9.41
CA HIS A 50 0.86 -3.98 -9.50
C HIS A 50 0.25 -2.99 -8.51
N PRO A 51 -0.91 -2.40 -8.82
CA PRO A 51 -1.69 -1.66 -7.85
C PRO A 51 -2.23 -2.60 -6.77
N ILE A 52 -2.45 -2.08 -5.58
CA ILE A 52 -2.97 -2.85 -4.45
C ILE A 52 -4.05 -2.08 -3.70
N GLY A 53 -4.98 -2.81 -3.09
CA GLY A 53 -5.80 -2.30 -2.00
C GLY A 53 -5.14 -2.57 -0.65
N ILE A 54 -5.33 -1.68 0.31
CA ILE A 54 -4.71 -1.74 1.64
C ILE A 54 -5.76 -1.62 2.75
N GLY A 55 -5.32 -1.70 4.00
CA GLY A 55 -6.17 -1.54 5.18
C GLY A 55 -6.85 -0.19 5.25
N LYS A 56 -8.16 -0.20 5.57
CA LYS A 56 -8.93 1.03 5.83
C LYS A 56 -8.45 1.74 7.09
N VAL A 57 -8.91 2.97 7.31
CA VAL A 57 -8.61 3.74 8.53
C VAL A 57 -9.02 2.91 9.75
N GLY A 58 -8.16 2.84 10.74
CA GLY A 58 -8.34 1.98 11.93
C GLY A 58 -7.91 0.51 11.74
N TRP A 59 -7.69 0.05 10.50
CA TRP A 59 -7.24 -1.30 10.17
C TRP A 59 -5.95 -1.25 9.35
N ARG A 60 -4.90 -0.66 9.92
CA ARG A 60 -3.66 -0.37 9.20
C ARG A 60 -2.96 -1.63 8.71
N THR A 61 -2.47 -1.58 7.47
CA THR A 61 -1.43 -2.50 7.01
C THR A 61 -0.14 -2.17 7.76
N PRO A 62 0.46 -3.11 8.51
CA PRO A 62 1.64 -2.83 9.33
C PRO A 62 2.88 -2.55 8.46
N GLU A 63 3.71 -1.61 8.90
CA GLU A 63 5.03 -1.34 8.33
C GLU A 63 6.07 -2.32 8.91
N GLY A 64 7.09 -2.64 8.13
CA GLY A 64 8.21 -3.48 8.58
C GLY A 64 8.56 -4.59 7.61
N VAL A 65 9.20 -5.63 8.13
CA VAL A 65 9.67 -6.78 7.34
C VAL A 65 9.02 -8.05 7.82
N THR A 66 8.53 -8.83 6.88
CA THR A 66 7.95 -10.15 7.09
C THR A 66 8.36 -11.06 5.92
N LYS A 67 7.80 -12.25 5.85
CA LYS A 67 8.02 -13.17 4.72
C LYS A 67 6.77 -13.99 4.43
N ILE A 68 6.70 -14.52 3.22
CA ILE A 68 5.69 -15.48 2.83
C ILE A 68 6.01 -16.82 3.50
N VAL A 69 5.10 -17.33 4.30
CA VAL A 69 5.26 -18.62 5.00
C VAL A 69 4.41 -19.73 4.37
N ARG A 70 3.36 -19.37 3.65
CA ARG A 70 2.48 -20.30 2.96
C ARG A 70 1.82 -19.62 1.77
N ARG A 71 1.50 -20.39 0.74
CA ARG A 71 0.64 -19.94 -0.36
C ARG A 71 -0.46 -20.98 -0.59
N GLN A 72 -1.62 -20.52 -1.03
CA GLN A 72 -2.75 -21.40 -1.25
C GLN A 72 -3.58 -20.93 -2.43
N LYS A 73 -3.85 -21.86 -3.34
CA LYS A 73 -4.86 -21.74 -4.39
C LYS A 73 -6.21 -22.14 -3.80
N ASP A 74 -7.26 -21.49 -4.23
CA ASP A 74 -8.63 -21.70 -3.75
C ASP A 74 -8.68 -21.73 -2.19
N PRO A 75 -8.32 -20.60 -1.54
CA PRO A 75 -8.20 -20.54 -0.08
C PRO A 75 -9.57 -20.61 0.58
N THR A 76 -9.61 -21.21 1.77
CA THR A 76 -10.71 -21.04 2.70
C THR A 76 -10.41 -19.86 3.61
N TRP A 77 -11.33 -18.91 3.72
CA TRP A 77 -11.21 -17.79 4.61
C TRP A 77 -11.80 -18.11 5.99
N ARG A 78 -10.96 -18.16 7.00
CA ARG A 78 -11.41 -18.13 8.39
C ARG A 78 -11.57 -16.69 8.79
N VAL A 79 -12.82 -16.27 8.96
CA VAL A 79 -13.15 -14.87 9.23
C VAL A 79 -12.70 -14.50 10.64
N PRO A 80 -11.80 -13.53 10.84
CA PRO A 80 -11.40 -13.08 12.16
C PRO A 80 -12.62 -12.60 12.98
N GLU A 81 -12.60 -12.87 14.28
CA GLU A 81 -13.68 -12.47 15.17
C GLU A 81 -13.95 -10.97 15.16
N SER A 82 -12.89 -10.17 15.10
CA SER A 82 -12.98 -8.70 14.99
C SER A 82 -13.74 -8.26 13.74
N VAL A 83 -13.53 -8.94 12.60
CA VAL A 83 -14.22 -8.66 11.34
C VAL A 83 -15.70 -9.07 11.44
N ARG A 84 -15.99 -10.24 12.01
CA ARG A 84 -17.37 -10.69 12.22
C ARG A 84 -18.14 -9.75 13.13
N LYS A 85 -17.48 -9.27 14.19
CA LYS A 85 -18.08 -8.31 15.12
C LYS A 85 -18.43 -7.00 14.43
N GLU A 86 -17.52 -6.47 13.62
CA GLU A 86 -17.77 -5.23 12.86
C GLU A 86 -18.96 -5.38 11.89
N HIS A 87 -19.02 -6.51 11.16
CA HIS A 87 -20.14 -6.77 10.26
C HIS A 87 -21.46 -6.94 11.03
N HIS A 88 -21.44 -7.64 12.15
CA HIS A 88 -22.62 -7.79 13.02
C HIS A 88 -23.13 -6.42 13.54
N GLU A 89 -22.20 -5.52 13.94
CA GLU A 89 -22.53 -4.16 14.35
C GLU A 89 -23.15 -3.34 13.22
N ASN A 90 -22.83 -3.65 11.97
CA ASN A 90 -23.40 -3.05 10.76
C ASN A 90 -24.69 -3.77 10.27
N GLY A 91 -25.17 -4.77 11.01
CA GLY A 91 -26.38 -5.52 10.65
C GLY A 91 -26.15 -6.66 9.65
N GLU A 92 -24.89 -7.04 9.40
CA GLU A 92 -24.51 -8.12 8.50
C GLU A 92 -24.02 -9.33 9.31
N GLU A 93 -24.48 -10.53 8.95
CA GLU A 93 -23.98 -11.76 9.55
C GLU A 93 -22.97 -12.43 8.61
N LEU A 94 -21.73 -12.57 9.07
CA LEU A 94 -20.68 -13.31 8.36
C LEU A 94 -20.48 -14.69 8.94
N GLU A 95 -20.49 -15.69 8.08
CA GLU A 95 -20.12 -17.05 8.44
C GLU A 95 -18.68 -17.10 8.98
N PRO A 96 -18.41 -17.91 10.02
CA PRO A 96 -17.06 -18.01 10.61
C PRO A 96 -16.02 -18.57 9.62
N VAL A 97 -16.47 -19.27 8.59
CA VAL A 97 -15.62 -19.89 7.56
C VAL A 97 -16.29 -19.77 6.21
N ILE A 98 -15.63 -19.10 5.28
CA ILE A 98 -16.07 -19.01 3.88
C ILE A 98 -15.16 -19.91 3.05
N GLY A 99 -15.75 -20.90 2.38
CA GLY A 99 -15.06 -21.83 1.50
C GLY A 99 -14.54 -21.17 0.22
N PRO A 100 -13.79 -21.93 -0.61
CA PRO A 100 -13.44 -21.48 -1.96
C PRO A 100 -14.69 -21.21 -2.80
N GLY A 101 -14.63 -20.15 -3.63
CA GLY A 101 -15.75 -19.80 -4.52
C GLY A 101 -15.80 -18.31 -4.81
N PRO A 102 -16.81 -17.90 -5.59
CA PRO A 102 -16.97 -16.51 -6.02
C PRO A 102 -17.26 -15.57 -4.85
N ASP A 103 -17.87 -16.06 -3.77
CA ASP A 103 -18.21 -15.26 -2.59
C ASP A 103 -17.03 -15.08 -1.63
N ASN A 104 -15.91 -15.75 -1.90
CA ASN A 104 -14.74 -15.65 -1.03
C ASN A 104 -13.95 -14.36 -1.31
N PRO A 105 -13.88 -13.42 -0.33
CA PRO A 105 -13.18 -12.15 -0.54
C PRO A 105 -11.67 -12.29 -0.69
N LEU A 106 -11.08 -13.47 -0.43
CA LEU A 106 -9.67 -13.74 -0.71
C LEU A 106 -9.39 -14.02 -2.19
N GLY A 107 -10.42 -14.25 -3.00
CA GLY A 107 -10.27 -14.65 -4.40
C GLY A 107 -9.63 -16.05 -4.54
N LYS A 108 -9.03 -16.32 -5.70
CA LYS A 108 -8.48 -17.63 -6.04
C LYS A 108 -7.10 -17.94 -5.45
N TYR A 109 -6.33 -16.91 -5.04
CA TYR A 109 -4.95 -17.09 -4.61
C TYR A 109 -4.65 -16.23 -3.38
N ALA A 110 -3.91 -16.80 -2.43
CA ALA A 110 -3.47 -16.11 -1.23
C ALA A 110 -2.05 -16.51 -0.80
N PHE A 111 -1.28 -15.54 -0.39
CA PHE A 111 -0.03 -15.67 0.34
C PHE A 111 -0.25 -15.32 1.80
N TYR A 112 0.15 -16.19 2.70
CA TYR A 112 0.11 -15.98 4.14
C TYR A 112 1.46 -15.45 4.59
N LEU A 113 1.42 -14.35 5.32
CA LEU A 113 2.63 -13.72 5.86
C LEU A 113 2.99 -14.31 7.22
N GLN A 114 4.23 -14.17 7.62
CA GLN A 114 4.67 -14.53 8.97
C GLN A 114 3.97 -13.68 10.04
N TRP A 115 3.52 -12.48 9.68
CA TRP A 115 2.63 -11.71 10.55
C TRP A 115 1.29 -12.40 10.68
N PRO A 116 0.82 -12.71 11.91
CA PRO A 116 -0.45 -13.36 12.11
C PRO A 116 -1.61 -12.59 11.48
N SER A 117 -2.48 -13.30 10.78
CA SER A 117 -3.70 -12.77 10.13
C SER A 117 -3.50 -11.82 8.95
N TYR A 118 -2.26 -11.56 8.51
CA TYR A 118 -2.00 -10.74 7.33
C TYR A 118 -1.71 -11.59 6.10
N LEU A 119 -2.35 -11.19 5.00
CA LEU A 119 -2.26 -11.87 3.71
C LEU A 119 -2.00 -10.87 2.58
N ILE A 120 -1.41 -11.39 1.50
CA ILE A 120 -1.48 -10.81 0.16
C ILE A 120 -2.37 -11.75 -0.64
N HIS A 121 -3.48 -11.25 -1.20
CA HIS A 121 -4.50 -12.11 -1.78
C HIS A 121 -5.22 -11.44 -2.96
N GLY A 122 -5.94 -12.22 -3.72
CA GLY A 122 -6.85 -11.72 -4.74
C GLY A 122 -8.08 -11.05 -4.15
N THR A 123 -9.10 -10.92 -4.95
CA THR A 123 -10.37 -10.36 -4.49
C THR A 123 -11.52 -10.86 -5.34
N ASN A 124 -12.72 -10.89 -4.78
CA ASN A 124 -13.97 -10.98 -5.51
C ASN A 124 -14.61 -9.59 -5.72
N LYS A 125 -13.96 -8.52 -5.25
CA LYS A 125 -14.40 -7.11 -5.43
C LYS A 125 -13.23 -6.27 -5.96
N PRO A 126 -12.89 -6.36 -7.27
CA PRO A 126 -11.73 -5.70 -7.87
C PRO A 126 -11.74 -4.18 -7.74
N ALA A 127 -12.93 -3.56 -7.67
CA ALA A 127 -13.05 -2.11 -7.46
C ALA A 127 -12.43 -1.61 -6.13
N GLY A 128 -12.13 -2.52 -5.20
CA GLY A 128 -11.41 -2.20 -3.96
C GLY A 128 -9.89 -2.14 -4.10
N VAL A 129 -9.33 -2.44 -5.29
CA VAL A 129 -7.90 -2.26 -5.57
C VAL A 129 -7.63 -0.77 -5.86
N GLY A 130 -6.58 -0.23 -5.28
CA GLY A 130 -6.31 1.22 -5.29
C GLY A 130 -7.03 1.99 -4.18
N LEU A 131 -7.73 1.29 -3.28
CA LEU A 131 -8.49 1.89 -2.20
C LEU A 131 -8.03 1.36 -0.83
N ARG A 132 -8.39 2.11 0.22
CA ARG A 132 -8.28 1.67 1.62
C ARG A 132 -9.55 0.95 2.02
N SER A 133 -9.67 -0.33 1.72
CA SER A 133 -10.93 -1.09 1.84
C SER A 133 -10.81 -2.43 2.58
N SER A 134 -9.60 -2.85 2.97
CA SER A 134 -9.39 -4.12 3.67
C SER A 134 -9.28 -3.96 5.19
N HIS A 135 -9.27 -5.08 5.90
CA HIS A 135 -8.96 -5.14 7.33
C HIS A 135 -7.44 -5.34 7.58
N GLY A 136 -6.60 -4.67 6.78
CA GLY A 136 -5.15 -4.67 6.90
C GLY A 136 -4.43 -5.57 5.90
N CYS A 137 -5.11 -6.50 5.24
CA CYS A 137 -4.53 -7.33 4.19
C CYS A 137 -4.29 -6.54 2.90
N ILE A 138 -3.44 -7.08 2.04
CA ILE A 138 -3.09 -6.49 0.75
C ILE A 138 -3.89 -7.21 -0.34
N ARG A 139 -4.71 -6.47 -1.08
CA ARG A 139 -5.55 -6.97 -2.19
C ARG A 139 -4.92 -6.68 -3.53
N LEU A 140 -4.97 -7.64 -4.44
CA LEU A 140 -4.59 -7.48 -5.84
C LEU A 140 -5.75 -7.86 -6.75
N TYR A 141 -5.70 -7.38 -8.00
CA TYR A 141 -6.57 -7.89 -9.04
C TYR A 141 -6.40 -9.41 -9.20
N PRO A 142 -7.45 -10.13 -9.63
CA PRO A 142 -7.37 -11.59 -9.81
C PRO A 142 -6.24 -12.05 -10.70
N GLU A 143 -6.00 -11.36 -11.82
CA GLU A 143 -4.92 -11.63 -12.75
C GLU A 143 -3.52 -11.33 -12.18
N ASP A 144 -3.38 -10.25 -11.39
CA ASP A 144 -2.12 -9.84 -10.80
C ASP A 144 -1.66 -10.83 -9.71
N ILE A 145 -2.58 -11.25 -8.84
CA ILE A 145 -2.26 -12.24 -7.81
C ILE A 145 -1.96 -13.62 -8.41
N GLU A 146 -2.61 -13.99 -9.52
CA GLU A 146 -2.31 -15.23 -10.24
C GLU A 146 -0.90 -15.20 -10.81
N GLN A 147 -0.51 -14.10 -11.44
CA GLN A 147 0.85 -13.90 -11.93
C GLN A 147 1.86 -14.05 -10.79
N PHE A 148 1.65 -13.36 -9.67
CA PHE A 148 2.53 -13.46 -8.51
C PHE A 148 2.55 -14.86 -7.92
N PHE A 149 1.41 -15.54 -7.84
CA PHE A 149 1.33 -16.88 -7.32
C PHE A 149 2.22 -17.86 -8.08
N ASN A 150 2.35 -17.67 -9.39
CA ASN A 150 3.20 -18.51 -10.23
C ASN A 150 4.70 -18.15 -10.12
N MET A 151 5.04 -16.94 -9.72
CA MET A 151 6.41 -16.41 -9.76
C MET A 151 7.07 -16.29 -8.38
N VAL A 152 6.29 -16.01 -7.33
CA VAL A 152 6.82 -15.66 -6.01
C VAL A 152 6.88 -16.91 -5.12
N PRO A 153 8.07 -17.37 -4.70
CA PRO A 153 8.20 -18.57 -3.88
C PRO A 153 7.89 -18.32 -2.40
N ILE A 154 7.60 -19.39 -1.66
CA ILE A 154 7.57 -19.37 -0.20
C ILE A 154 8.97 -18.99 0.32
N GLY A 155 9.02 -18.23 1.42
CA GLY A 155 10.25 -17.71 1.99
C GLY A 155 10.63 -16.32 1.46
N THR A 156 9.98 -15.83 0.40
CA THR A 156 10.23 -14.48 -0.12
C THR A 156 10.01 -13.43 0.98
N GLU A 157 11.00 -12.55 1.17
CA GLU A 157 10.88 -11.39 2.04
C GLU A 157 9.82 -10.44 1.51
N VAL A 158 9.00 -9.91 2.42
CA VAL A 158 8.01 -8.87 2.16
C VAL A 158 8.32 -7.68 3.05
N ARG A 159 8.63 -6.55 2.43
CA ARG A 159 8.92 -5.30 3.11
C ARG A 159 7.80 -4.30 2.84
N VAL A 160 7.19 -3.82 3.90
CA VAL A 160 6.14 -2.80 3.83
C VAL A 160 6.72 -1.48 4.33
N VAL A 161 6.67 -0.47 3.48
CA VAL A 161 7.16 0.87 3.76
C VAL A 161 6.05 1.89 3.59
N ASN A 162 6.20 3.02 4.28
CA ASN A 162 5.30 4.16 4.16
C ASN A 162 6.13 5.39 3.73
N GLN A 163 6.28 5.53 2.42
CA GLN A 163 7.09 6.56 1.79
C GLN A 163 6.21 7.39 0.85
N PRO A 164 5.54 8.43 1.35
CA PRO A 164 4.69 9.29 0.54
C PRO A 164 5.49 10.11 -0.47
N PHE A 165 6.78 10.36 -0.20
CA PHE A 165 7.66 11.09 -1.07
C PHE A 165 8.85 10.21 -1.45
N VAL A 166 8.99 9.92 -2.74
CA VAL A 166 10.09 9.11 -3.27
C VAL A 166 10.88 9.91 -4.30
N PHE A 167 12.19 9.67 -4.31
CA PHE A 167 13.13 10.34 -5.21
C PHE A 167 13.93 9.31 -5.99
N GLY A 168 14.22 9.62 -7.25
CA GLY A 168 14.99 8.74 -8.10
C GLY A 168 15.68 9.48 -9.24
N TRP A 169 16.87 9.00 -9.58
CA TRP A 169 17.64 9.51 -10.70
C TRP A 169 17.26 8.79 -11.99
N ARG A 170 17.12 9.56 -13.04
CA ARG A 170 17.05 9.07 -14.40
C ARG A 170 18.04 9.89 -15.22
N GLU A 171 19.07 9.22 -15.72
CA GLU A 171 20.22 9.92 -16.31
C GLU A 171 20.80 10.88 -15.28
N ASP A 172 20.94 12.16 -15.59
CA ASP A 172 21.48 13.19 -14.69
C ASP A 172 20.39 14.02 -14.00
N GLU A 173 19.10 13.68 -14.22
CA GLU A 173 17.97 14.38 -13.64
C GLU A 173 17.41 13.66 -12.40
N LEU A 174 17.17 14.42 -11.33
CA LEU A 174 16.48 13.94 -10.15
C LEU A 174 14.97 14.18 -10.28
N TYR A 175 14.21 13.12 -10.07
CA TYR A 175 12.75 13.14 -10.06
C TYR A 175 12.21 12.96 -8.65
N MET A 176 11.11 13.63 -8.35
CA MET A 176 10.27 13.40 -7.18
C MET A 176 8.91 12.88 -7.61
N GLN A 177 8.40 11.87 -6.90
CA GLN A 177 7.02 11.42 -7.02
C GLN A 177 6.38 11.49 -5.64
N ALA A 178 5.27 12.22 -5.54
CA ALA A 178 4.57 12.48 -4.29
C ALA A 178 3.20 11.81 -4.30
N TYR A 179 2.86 11.17 -3.19
CA TYR A 179 1.59 10.51 -2.90
C TYR A 179 0.95 11.14 -1.66
N ASP A 180 -0.34 10.97 -1.51
CA ASP A 180 -1.05 11.42 -0.32
C ASP A 180 -0.52 10.75 0.94
N VAL A 181 -0.36 11.53 1.98
CA VAL A 181 -0.06 11.02 3.32
C VAL A 181 -1.32 10.36 3.87
N MET A 182 -1.17 9.17 4.43
CA MET A 182 -2.31 8.46 5.01
C MET A 182 -2.94 9.26 6.16
N GLU A 183 -4.27 9.31 6.22
CA GLU A 183 -5.02 10.10 7.22
C GLU A 183 -4.71 9.68 8.66
N ASP A 184 -4.42 8.41 8.86
CA ASP A 184 -4.07 7.82 10.15
C ASP A 184 -2.56 7.74 10.41
N ASP A 185 -1.74 8.39 9.57
CA ASP A 185 -0.30 8.52 9.81
C ASP A 185 -0.04 9.58 10.89
N THR A 186 0.46 9.13 12.04
CA THR A 186 0.72 10.01 13.19
C THR A 186 2.01 10.82 13.07
N ARG A 187 2.79 10.62 12.02
CA ARG A 187 4.03 11.38 11.78
C ARG A 187 3.67 12.82 11.39
N ASP A 188 4.41 13.77 11.93
CA ASP A 188 4.20 15.20 11.63
C ASP A 188 4.73 15.55 10.22
N TRP A 189 3.95 15.22 9.21
CA TRP A 189 4.27 15.52 7.82
C TRP A 189 4.12 17.03 7.48
N LYS A 190 3.36 17.80 8.26
CA LYS A 190 3.21 19.24 8.05
C LYS A 190 4.51 20.01 8.34
N ASN A 191 5.27 19.53 9.33
CA ASN A 191 6.62 20.01 9.62
C ASN A 191 7.70 19.16 8.92
N ALA A 192 7.30 18.06 8.28
CA ALA A 192 8.22 17.16 7.59
C ALA A 192 8.92 17.81 6.40
N GLN A 193 8.38 18.90 5.84
CA GLN A 193 9.14 19.68 4.84
C GLN A 193 10.50 20.13 5.40
N LYS A 194 10.54 20.65 6.63
CA LYS A 194 11.81 20.92 7.32
C LYS A 194 12.54 19.61 7.70
N LYS A 195 11.82 18.53 8.05
CA LYS A 195 12.41 17.25 8.45
C LYS A 195 12.77 16.37 7.27
N LEU A 196 12.06 16.40 6.13
CA LEU A 196 12.54 15.80 4.88
C LEU A 196 13.90 16.37 4.48
N LEU A 197 14.11 17.67 4.73
CA LEU A 197 15.37 18.34 4.49
C LEU A 197 16.44 18.06 5.57
N THR A 198 16.05 17.53 6.74
CA THR A 198 16.95 17.27 7.88
C THR A 198 17.15 15.79 8.20
N THR A 199 16.42 14.87 7.51
CA THR A 199 16.56 13.42 7.70
C THR A 199 17.73 12.84 6.92
N SER A 200 18.10 11.60 7.23
CA SER A 200 19.13 10.84 6.51
C SER A 200 18.87 10.74 4.99
N LEU A 201 17.61 10.79 4.57
CA LEU A 201 17.22 10.84 3.15
C LEU A 201 17.64 12.16 2.52
N ALA A 202 17.33 13.28 3.15
CA ALA A 202 17.73 14.60 2.66
C ALA A 202 19.25 14.77 2.62
N THR A 203 19.96 14.23 3.61
CA THR A 203 21.43 14.26 3.62
C THR A 203 22.01 13.44 2.48
N ARG A 204 21.48 12.23 2.23
CA ARG A 204 21.90 11.40 1.08
C ARG A 204 21.55 12.08 -0.23
N LEU A 205 20.36 12.64 -0.35
CA LEU A 205 19.91 13.37 -1.53
C LEU A 205 20.82 14.56 -1.82
N GLN A 206 21.15 15.36 -0.81
CA GLN A 206 22.08 16.49 -0.95
C GLN A 206 23.49 16.04 -1.33
N GLN A 207 23.97 14.92 -0.82
CA GLN A 207 25.25 14.35 -1.22
C GLN A 207 25.25 13.89 -2.68
N GLN A 208 24.18 13.21 -3.11
CA GLN A 208 24.01 12.80 -4.49
C GLN A 208 23.90 13.99 -5.45
N VAL A 209 23.07 14.99 -5.09
CA VAL A 209 22.92 16.23 -5.86
C VAL A 209 24.27 16.96 -5.99
N LYS A 210 25.05 17.07 -4.93
CA LYS A 210 26.40 17.65 -5.00
C LYS A 210 27.34 16.85 -5.87
N ALA A 211 27.24 15.53 -5.88
CA ALA A 211 28.05 14.67 -6.73
C ALA A 211 27.71 14.84 -8.23
N HIS A 212 26.47 15.18 -8.55
CA HIS A 212 26.02 15.46 -9.91
C HIS A 212 26.10 16.94 -10.30
N HIS A 213 26.57 17.84 -9.41
CA HIS A 213 26.66 19.29 -9.62
C HIS A 213 25.31 19.97 -9.90
N GLU A 214 24.20 19.37 -9.50
CA GLU A 214 22.86 19.84 -9.76
C GLU A 214 22.30 20.70 -8.61
N GLN A 215 21.31 21.52 -8.91
CA GLN A 215 20.56 22.29 -7.92
C GLN A 215 19.11 21.80 -7.86
N VAL A 216 18.66 21.42 -6.69
CA VAL A 216 17.25 21.03 -6.47
C VAL A 216 16.38 22.27 -6.32
N ASP A 217 15.30 22.33 -7.06
CA ASP A 217 14.23 23.31 -6.83
C ASP A 217 13.36 22.88 -5.62
N TRP A 218 13.74 23.39 -4.44
CA TRP A 218 13.03 23.10 -3.20
C TRP A 218 11.64 23.72 -3.13
N SER A 219 11.37 24.77 -3.92
CA SER A 219 10.03 25.36 -4.03
C SER A 219 9.09 24.39 -4.76
N LEU A 220 9.57 23.81 -5.86
CA LEU A 220 8.84 22.77 -6.60
C LEU A 220 8.64 21.52 -5.73
N VAL A 221 9.68 21.02 -5.06
CA VAL A 221 9.57 19.89 -4.12
C VAL A 221 8.49 20.14 -3.05
N SER A 222 8.46 21.35 -2.49
CA SER A 222 7.44 21.75 -1.53
C SER A 222 6.04 21.75 -2.13
N SER A 223 5.88 22.30 -3.32
CA SER A 223 4.60 22.35 -4.04
C SER A 223 4.07 20.94 -4.33
N LEU A 224 4.94 20.04 -4.82
CA LEU A 224 4.59 18.65 -5.10
C LEU A 224 4.18 17.87 -3.83
N ALA A 225 4.84 18.16 -2.72
CA ALA A 225 4.49 17.53 -1.43
C ALA A 225 3.14 18.02 -0.87
N HIS A 226 2.73 19.25 -1.19
CA HIS A 226 1.43 19.80 -0.76
C HIS A 226 0.26 19.38 -1.67
N ASN A 227 0.53 19.13 -2.94
CA ASN A 227 -0.46 18.73 -3.92
C ASN A 227 0.01 17.49 -4.68
N PRO A 228 0.08 16.35 -4.01
CA PRO A 228 0.59 15.12 -4.60
C PRO A 228 -0.33 14.61 -5.72
N ARG A 229 0.26 14.15 -6.80
CA ARG A 229 -0.46 13.63 -7.97
C ARG A 229 0.02 12.25 -8.42
N GLY A 230 0.95 11.64 -7.68
CA GLY A 230 1.49 10.33 -8.04
C GLY A 230 2.24 10.29 -9.38
N VAL A 231 2.70 11.44 -9.88
CA VAL A 231 3.42 11.57 -11.15
C VAL A 231 4.87 11.96 -10.86
N PRO A 232 5.88 11.29 -11.46
CA PRO A 232 7.26 11.74 -11.37
C PRO A 232 7.49 13.09 -12.05
N VAL A 233 8.07 14.04 -11.33
CA VAL A 233 8.39 15.39 -11.83
C VAL A 233 9.88 15.64 -11.65
N PRO A 234 10.62 16.10 -12.67
CA PRO A 234 12.02 16.47 -12.50
C PRO A 234 12.14 17.69 -11.59
N VAL A 235 13.04 17.62 -10.60
CA VAL A 235 13.23 18.68 -9.59
C VAL A 235 14.61 19.33 -9.64
N THR A 236 15.43 18.94 -10.61
CA THR A 236 16.73 19.57 -10.92
C THR A 236 16.69 20.30 -12.28
N GLU A 237 15.72 19.99 -13.14
CA GLU A 237 15.55 20.66 -14.42
C GLU A 237 15.01 22.10 -14.21
N PRO A 238 15.68 23.12 -14.73
CA PRO A 238 15.26 24.52 -14.58
C PRO A 238 13.86 24.77 -15.16
N ASN A 239 13.02 25.47 -14.42
CA ASN A 239 11.63 25.83 -14.78
C ASN A 239 10.70 24.63 -14.98
N SER A 240 11.06 23.45 -14.51
CA SER A 240 10.16 22.30 -14.53
C SER A 240 8.94 22.55 -13.65
N SER A 241 7.78 22.01 -14.05
CA SER A 241 6.55 22.04 -13.27
C SER A 241 5.70 20.79 -13.51
N LEU A 242 4.80 20.51 -12.57
CA LEU A 242 3.82 19.43 -12.74
C LEU A 242 2.95 19.66 -13.99
N GLU A 243 2.51 20.89 -14.22
CA GLU A 243 1.66 21.26 -15.36
C GLU A 243 2.36 20.99 -16.69
N GLN A 244 3.65 21.27 -16.79
CA GLN A 244 4.44 20.95 -17.99
C GLN A 244 4.55 19.46 -18.23
N VAL A 245 4.81 18.67 -17.16
CA VAL A 245 4.87 17.21 -17.26
C VAL A 245 3.52 16.64 -17.72
N LEU A 246 2.41 17.13 -17.17
CA LEU A 246 1.07 16.71 -17.56
C LEU A 246 0.72 17.14 -19.00
N ALA A 247 1.09 18.34 -19.41
CA ALA A 247 0.86 18.84 -20.76
C ALA A 247 1.67 18.07 -21.82
N ALA A 248 2.86 17.59 -21.46
CA ALA A 248 3.72 16.78 -22.33
C ALA A 248 3.32 15.30 -22.38
N ALA A 249 2.41 14.84 -21.50
CA ALA A 249 2.00 13.45 -21.46
C ALA A 249 1.29 13.04 -22.76
N PRO A 250 1.64 11.88 -23.34
CA PRO A 250 0.97 11.38 -24.54
C PRO A 250 -0.49 11.07 -24.22
N ARG A 251 -1.39 11.50 -25.11
CA ARG A 251 -2.80 11.16 -25.04
C ARG A 251 -3.04 9.83 -25.74
N VAL A 252 -3.65 8.89 -25.02
CA VAL A 252 -4.07 7.61 -25.57
C VAL A 252 -5.59 7.50 -25.42
N GLN A 253 -6.24 6.99 -26.48
CA GLN A 253 -7.64 6.64 -26.35
C GLN A 253 -7.73 5.27 -25.68
N ASN A 254 -8.59 5.18 -24.66
CA ASN A 254 -8.92 3.88 -24.10
C ASN A 254 -9.90 3.17 -25.06
N VAL A 255 -9.38 2.22 -25.81
CA VAL A 255 -10.18 1.33 -26.66
C VAL A 255 -10.43 0.07 -25.85
N LEU A 256 -11.64 -0.07 -25.35
CA LEU A 256 -12.06 -1.33 -24.73
C LEU A 256 -12.24 -2.36 -25.86
N PRO A 257 -11.59 -3.53 -25.79
CA PRO A 257 -11.87 -4.61 -26.74
C PRO A 257 -13.34 -5.00 -26.69
N GLU A 258 -13.92 -5.34 -27.85
CA GLU A 258 -15.30 -5.78 -27.93
C GLU A 258 -15.51 -7.01 -27.02
N GLY A 259 -16.54 -7.00 -26.19
CA GLY A 259 -16.79 -8.04 -25.19
C GLY A 259 -15.98 -7.93 -23.91
N SER A 260 -15.16 -6.88 -23.75
CA SER A 260 -14.54 -6.58 -22.44
C SER A 260 -15.63 -6.13 -21.49
N SER A 261 -15.89 -6.89 -20.45
CA SER A 261 -16.66 -6.44 -19.32
C SER A 261 -15.80 -6.57 -18.07
N TRP A 262 -16.06 -5.70 -17.09
CA TRP A 262 -15.59 -5.88 -15.73
C TRP A 262 -16.35 -7.01 -15.02
N ASP A 263 -17.28 -7.60 -15.71
CA ASP A 263 -17.96 -8.83 -15.31
C ASP A 263 -17.00 -10.01 -15.43
N GLY A 264 -15.88 -9.90 -14.72
CA GLY A 264 -15.19 -11.12 -14.34
C GLY A 264 -16.27 -12.02 -13.78
N THR A 265 -16.40 -13.22 -14.31
CA THR A 265 -17.43 -14.23 -13.97
C THR A 265 -17.53 -14.56 -12.48
N SER A 266 -16.88 -13.81 -11.61
CA SER A 266 -16.82 -13.93 -10.17
C SER A 266 -17.32 -12.68 -9.42
N ASP A 267 -17.66 -11.60 -10.10
CA ASP A 267 -18.08 -10.37 -9.43
C ASP A 267 -19.59 -10.23 -9.54
N LEU A 268 -20.24 -10.30 -8.41
CA LEU A 268 -21.56 -9.67 -8.29
C LEU A 268 -21.36 -8.19 -8.63
N PRO A 269 -22.13 -7.62 -9.57
CA PRO A 269 -22.03 -6.22 -9.90
C PRO A 269 -22.19 -5.45 -8.61
N MET A 270 -21.19 -4.64 -8.26
CA MET A 270 -21.33 -3.73 -7.13
C MET A 270 -22.41 -2.74 -7.53
N ASP A 271 -23.54 -2.81 -6.88
CA ASP A 271 -24.62 -1.88 -7.16
C ASP A 271 -24.16 -0.44 -6.83
N GLU A 272 -24.81 0.52 -7.44
CA GLU A 272 -24.46 1.94 -7.29
C GLU A 272 -24.55 2.41 -5.82
N ALA A 273 -25.37 1.75 -5.01
CA ALA A 273 -25.52 2.04 -3.59
C ALA A 273 -24.28 1.57 -2.80
N SER A 274 -23.81 0.35 -3.03
CA SER A 274 -22.58 -0.18 -2.42
C SER A 274 -21.35 0.64 -2.81
N PHE A 275 -21.28 1.10 -4.07
CA PHE A 275 -20.21 1.99 -4.52
C PHE A 275 -20.28 3.36 -3.83
N ARG A 276 -21.45 3.96 -3.73
CA ARG A 276 -21.65 5.25 -3.03
C ARG A 276 -21.31 5.15 -1.54
N GLN A 277 -21.60 4.02 -0.91
CA GLN A 277 -21.23 3.78 0.48
C GLN A 277 -19.71 3.77 0.65
N ILE A 278 -18.97 3.06 -0.21
CA ILE A 278 -17.50 3.05 -0.19
C ILE A 278 -16.94 4.45 -0.42
N VAL A 279 -17.50 5.22 -1.35
CA VAL A 279 -17.07 6.60 -1.62
C VAL A 279 -17.40 7.53 -0.46
N SER A 280 -18.56 7.39 0.17
CA SER A 280 -18.95 8.21 1.33
C SER A 280 -18.10 7.94 2.58
N GLU A 281 -17.57 6.73 2.74
CA GLU A 281 -16.62 6.40 3.80
C GLU A 281 -15.21 6.99 3.56
N ILE A 282 -14.92 7.41 2.32
CA ILE A 282 -13.64 8.00 1.91
C ILE A 282 -13.68 9.54 1.94
N GLU A 283 -14.86 10.16 1.89
CA GLU A 283 -14.97 11.62 1.91
C GLU A 283 -14.68 12.19 3.31
N PRO A 284 -13.79 13.21 3.44
CA PRO A 284 -13.47 13.82 4.72
C PRO A 284 -14.65 14.70 5.17
N GLY A 285 -15.57 14.15 5.94
CA GLY A 285 -16.73 14.89 6.45
C GLY A 285 -17.74 14.07 7.24
N SER A 286 -17.72 12.75 7.19
CA SER A 286 -18.59 11.93 8.01
C SER A 286 -18.03 11.82 9.43
N THR A 287 -18.58 12.62 10.34
CA THR A 287 -18.39 12.46 11.78
C THR A 287 -19.19 11.25 12.26
N SER A 288 -18.71 10.05 12.01
CA SER A 288 -19.13 8.88 12.77
C SER A 288 -18.09 8.62 13.86
N ALA A 289 -18.56 8.42 15.07
CA ALA A 289 -17.73 8.15 16.25
C ALA A 289 -16.70 7.07 15.93
N GLY A 290 -15.42 7.38 16.16
CA GLY A 290 -14.32 6.48 15.88
C GLY A 290 -14.47 5.14 16.62
N PRO A 291 -14.02 4.04 16.04
CA PRO A 291 -14.02 2.74 16.68
C PRO A 291 -13.14 2.76 17.95
N PRO A 292 -13.46 1.93 18.96
CA PRO A 292 -12.68 1.86 20.18
C PRO A 292 -11.24 1.46 19.90
N ALA A 293 -10.32 2.08 20.61
CA ALA A 293 -8.88 1.83 20.49
C ALA A 293 -8.57 0.32 20.58
N SER A 294 -7.75 -0.16 19.66
CA SER A 294 -7.24 -1.54 19.68
C SER A 294 -6.58 -1.85 21.03
N PRO A 295 -6.81 -3.02 21.63
CA PRO A 295 -6.18 -3.36 22.90
C PRO A 295 -4.66 -3.42 22.73
N THR A 296 -3.98 -2.61 23.49
CA THR A 296 -2.51 -2.64 23.67
C THR A 296 -2.14 -4.02 24.25
N PRO A 297 -1.14 -4.71 23.75
CA PRO A 297 -0.67 -5.96 24.37
C PRO A 297 -0.14 -5.63 25.76
N SER A 298 -0.75 -6.22 26.78
CA SER A 298 -0.32 -6.13 28.18
C SER A 298 1.10 -6.66 28.32
N ALA A 299 1.98 -5.87 28.88
CA ALA A 299 3.30 -6.31 29.30
C ALA A 299 3.19 -7.41 30.39
N PRO A 300 4.07 -8.41 30.39
CA PRO A 300 4.05 -9.44 31.41
C PRO A 300 4.33 -8.84 32.79
N GLY A 301 3.41 -9.06 33.72
CA GLY A 301 3.52 -8.59 35.10
C GLY A 301 4.73 -9.19 35.79
N THR A 302 5.59 -8.36 36.30
CA THR A 302 6.64 -8.72 37.25
C THR A 302 5.99 -9.07 38.60
N SER A 303 5.93 -10.36 38.91
CA SER A 303 5.59 -10.81 40.26
C SER A 303 6.79 -10.57 41.17
N THR A 304 6.70 -9.56 42.03
CA THR A 304 7.58 -9.39 43.18
C THR A 304 7.18 -10.40 44.26
N GLY A 305 7.90 -11.52 44.32
CA GLY A 305 7.84 -12.43 45.47
C GLY A 305 8.55 -11.83 46.67
N GLN A 306 7.80 -11.48 47.70
CA GLN A 306 8.33 -11.18 49.00
C GLN A 306 8.81 -12.50 49.66
N HIS A 307 10.12 -12.62 49.84
CA HIS A 307 10.70 -13.59 50.77
C HIS A 307 10.80 -12.99 52.18
N ALA A 308 9.95 -13.49 53.05
CA ALA A 308 10.06 -13.30 54.47
C ALA A 308 11.28 -14.04 55.04
N ALA A 309 12.15 -13.32 55.67
CA ALA A 309 13.28 -13.88 56.40
C ALA A 309 12.78 -14.53 57.71
N GLN A 310 13.04 -15.79 57.89
CA GLN A 310 12.99 -16.46 59.18
C GLN A 310 14.42 -16.68 59.68
N LYS A 311 14.75 -16.02 60.81
CA LYS A 311 15.89 -16.34 61.67
C LYS A 311 15.64 -17.63 62.42
N ASN A 312 16.61 -18.50 62.49
CA ASN A 312 17.00 -19.40 63.62
C ASN A 312 18.42 -19.83 63.27
N GLY A 313 19.45 -19.67 64.04
CA GLY A 313 19.66 -19.99 65.46
C GLY A 313 20.32 -21.37 65.55
N GLY A 314 21.62 -21.46 65.68
CA GLY A 314 22.41 -22.67 65.86
C GLY A 314 23.81 -22.55 65.31
#